data_4dd9d9d7f8ff4fbeb9b2a22375b6784a
#
_entry.id   4dd9d9d7f8ff4fbeb9b2a22375b6784a
#
_cell.length_a   1.000
_cell.length_b   1.000
_cell.length_c   1.000
_cell.angle_alpha   90.00
_cell.angle_beta   90.00
_cell.angle_gamma   90.00
#
_symmetry.space_group_name_H-M   'P 1'
#
loop_
_entity.id
_entity.type
_entity.pdbx_description
1 polymer ?
#
loop_
_entity_poly.entity_id
_entity_poly.type
_entity_poly.pdbx_seq_one_letter_code
_entity_poly.pdbx_strand_id
1 'polypeptide(L)'
;KTQNPKPKTQNPKPKTQNLKKMEKQKYSTLEGIKKGFIDCLKITLVFTLVFSLLQGDFSPQSLLTTFLVSALYSYGIGFGNGLINDILDRRWNWLEQTNLRVYFGIFCTILYTVPVVLGIDYLTFVVFQKLEVSEFFNNRMVWVHMFYIILSLGVSTFMHARSFMLNWKQASKKEVFEQKIIAGTASAKFETLKNQIDPHFLFNSLNVLSSLIEENPDNAQRFTTSLSKIYRYVLEQKDKELV
;
A
#
# COMPACT_ATOMS: atom_id res chain seq x y z
N LYS A 1 10.05 40.15 36.74
CA LYS A 1 10.17 38.67 36.43
C LYS A 1 10.10 38.51 34.94
N THR A 2 11.26 38.42 34.30
CA THR A 2 11.43 38.22 32.86
C THR A 2 11.12 36.74 32.52
N GLN A 3 10.05 36.48 31.77
CA GLN A 3 9.75 35.17 31.24
C GLN A 3 10.71 34.85 30.07
N ASN A 4 11.49 33.80 30.25
CA ASN A 4 12.39 33.25 29.24
C ASN A 4 11.55 32.55 28.12
N PRO A 5 11.68 32.89 26.83
CA PRO A 5 10.93 32.27 25.77
C PRO A 5 11.39 30.81 25.59
N LYS A 6 10.43 29.88 25.54
CA LYS A 6 10.66 28.45 25.26
C LYS A 6 11.40 28.26 23.93
N PRO A 7 12.40 27.35 23.86
CA PRO A 7 13.14 27.12 22.62
C PRO A 7 12.21 26.60 21.53
N LYS A 8 12.20 27.27 20.38
CA LYS A 8 11.52 26.80 19.16
C LYS A 8 12.15 25.48 18.75
N THR A 9 11.38 24.40 18.76
CA THR A 9 11.76 23.11 18.17
C THR A 9 12.14 23.34 16.70
N GLN A 10 13.43 23.31 16.42
CA GLN A 10 13.94 23.44 15.04
C GLN A 10 13.48 22.23 14.24
N ASN A 11 12.64 22.48 13.23
CA ASN A 11 12.24 21.48 12.24
C ASN A 11 13.52 20.92 11.57
N PRO A 12 13.74 19.60 11.52
CA PRO A 12 14.98 19.04 10.99
C PRO A 12 15.22 19.49 9.55
N LYS A 13 16.44 19.96 9.27
CA LYS A 13 16.84 20.50 7.97
C LYS A 13 16.51 19.51 6.81
N PRO A 14 16.15 20.00 5.60
CA PRO A 14 15.71 19.17 4.46
C PRO A 14 16.63 18.00 4.07
N LYS A 15 17.96 18.16 4.26
CA LYS A 15 18.96 17.10 4.03
C LYS A 15 18.79 15.88 4.94
N THR A 16 18.46 16.09 6.22
CA THR A 16 18.29 15.01 7.20
C THR A 16 17.00 14.22 6.96
N GLN A 17 15.96 14.86 6.45
CA GLN A 17 14.72 14.19 6.07
C GLN A 17 14.91 13.31 4.83
N ASN A 18 15.67 13.78 3.83
CA ASN A 18 15.99 13.01 2.64
C ASN A 18 16.87 11.78 2.94
N LEU A 19 17.86 11.91 3.82
CA LEU A 19 18.71 10.80 4.27
C LEU A 19 17.88 9.74 5.00
N LYS A 20 17.01 10.11 5.95
CA LYS A 20 16.11 9.16 6.64
C LYS A 20 15.13 8.50 5.69
N LYS A 21 14.64 9.19 4.67
CA LYS A 21 13.75 8.64 3.64
C LYS A 21 14.48 7.60 2.76
N MET A 22 15.72 7.90 2.35
CA MET A 22 16.57 6.98 1.58
C MET A 22 16.97 5.74 2.40
N GLU A 23 17.31 5.91 3.67
CA GLU A 23 17.63 4.82 4.58
C GLU A 23 16.42 3.90 4.82
N LYS A 24 15.25 4.45 5.11
CA LYS A 24 13.99 3.72 5.25
C LYS A 24 13.61 2.96 3.96
N GLN A 25 13.87 3.55 2.81
CA GLN A 25 13.63 2.91 1.49
C GLN A 25 14.61 1.75 1.25
N LYS A 26 15.89 1.89 1.64
CA LYS A 26 16.91 0.83 1.54
C LYS A 26 16.60 -0.36 2.46
N TYR A 27 16.18 -0.12 3.71
CA TYR A 27 15.75 -1.20 4.62
C TYR A 27 14.51 -1.92 4.12
N SER A 28 13.52 -1.21 3.61
CA SER A 28 12.31 -1.79 3.01
C SER A 28 12.63 -2.69 1.81
N THR A 29 13.63 -2.32 0.99
CA THR A 29 14.06 -3.12 -0.16
C THR A 29 14.78 -4.40 0.27
N LEU A 30 15.67 -4.33 1.27
CA LEU A 30 16.36 -5.50 1.80
C LEU A 30 15.43 -6.51 2.47
N GLU A 31 14.44 -6.04 3.21
CA GLU A 31 13.42 -6.91 3.80
C GLU A 31 12.55 -7.57 2.71
N GLY A 32 12.21 -6.83 1.65
CA GLY A 32 11.51 -7.37 0.48
C GLY A 32 12.28 -8.49 -0.20
N ILE A 33 13.60 -8.31 -0.42
CA ILE A 33 14.48 -9.32 -1.01
C ILE A 33 14.57 -10.57 -0.13
N LYS A 34 14.78 -10.41 1.19
CA LYS A 34 14.81 -11.53 2.13
C LYS A 34 13.50 -12.31 2.14
N LYS A 35 12.38 -11.61 2.13
CA LYS A 35 11.05 -12.24 2.07
C LYS A 35 10.84 -13.00 0.76
N GLY A 36 11.21 -12.41 -0.37
CA GLY A 36 11.15 -13.06 -1.68
C GLY A 36 11.99 -14.34 -1.71
N PHE A 37 13.20 -14.31 -1.15
CA PHE A 37 14.07 -15.49 -1.05
C PHE A 37 13.42 -16.61 -0.22
N ILE A 38 12.83 -16.29 0.91
CA ILE A 38 12.14 -17.25 1.78
C ILE A 38 10.89 -17.83 1.09
N ASP A 39 10.13 -16.99 0.38
CA ASP A 39 8.93 -17.45 -0.34
C ASP A 39 9.33 -18.37 -1.52
N CYS A 40 10.40 -18.08 -2.26
CA CYS A 40 10.93 -18.98 -3.28
C CYS A 40 11.40 -20.31 -2.67
N LEU A 41 12.05 -20.30 -1.50
CA LEU A 41 12.44 -21.53 -0.80
C LEU A 41 11.25 -22.39 -0.42
N LYS A 42 10.17 -21.80 0.11
CA LYS A 42 8.93 -22.52 0.44
C LYS A 42 8.31 -23.18 -0.81
N ILE A 43 8.27 -22.44 -1.93
CA ILE A 43 7.75 -22.95 -3.20
C ILE A 43 8.62 -24.11 -3.69
N THR A 44 9.95 -23.99 -3.61
CA THR A 44 10.90 -25.07 -3.94
C THR A 44 10.59 -26.33 -3.15
N LEU A 45 10.43 -26.23 -1.82
CA LEU A 45 10.14 -27.38 -0.97
C LEU A 45 8.80 -28.05 -1.32
N VAL A 46 7.76 -27.24 -1.59
CA VAL A 46 6.45 -27.77 -2.01
C VAL A 46 6.56 -28.49 -3.33
N PHE A 47 7.18 -27.91 -4.35
CA PHE A 47 7.35 -28.56 -5.65
C PHE A 47 8.23 -29.81 -5.57
N THR A 48 9.32 -29.77 -4.81
CA THR A 48 10.16 -30.96 -4.56
C THR A 48 9.30 -32.10 -4.00
N LEU A 49 8.49 -31.84 -2.99
CA LEU A 49 7.63 -32.87 -2.40
C LEU A 49 6.60 -33.38 -3.41
N VAL A 50 5.91 -32.49 -4.13
CA VAL A 50 4.88 -32.87 -5.12
C VAL A 50 5.47 -33.70 -6.24
N PHE A 51 6.60 -33.27 -6.82
CA PHE A 51 7.22 -34.00 -7.92
C PHE A 51 7.84 -35.34 -7.47
N SER A 52 8.42 -35.43 -6.27
CA SER A 52 8.89 -36.70 -5.72
C SER A 52 7.76 -37.69 -5.45
N LEU A 53 6.59 -37.19 -5.00
CA LEU A 53 5.38 -38.02 -4.85
C LEU A 53 4.88 -38.53 -6.20
N LEU A 54 4.87 -37.68 -7.25
CA LEU A 54 4.44 -38.06 -8.60
C LEU A 54 5.41 -39.06 -9.25
N GLN A 55 6.71 -38.94 -8.99
CA GLN A 55 7.73 -39.87 -9.48
C GLN A 55 7.75 -41.20 -8.71
N GLY A 56 7.26 -41.20 -7.47
CA GLY A 56 7.29 -42.37 -6.59
C GLY A 56 8.70 -42.76 -6.12
N ASP A 57 9.71 -41.87 -6.33
CA ASP A 57 11.10 -42.10 -5.97
C ASP A 57 11.56 -41.10 -4.90
N PHE A 58 11.89 -41.63 -3.74
CA PHE A 58 12.41 -40.87 -2.59
C PHE A 58 13.87 -41.17 -2.29
N SER A 59 14.62 -41.73 -3.25
CA SER A 59 16.05 -41.92 -3.08
C SER A 59 16.74 -40.55 -2.85
N PRO A 60 17.80 -40.49 -2.03
CA PRO A 60 18.51 -39.24 -1.75
C PRO A 60 18.98 -38.51 -3.01
N GLN A 61 19.36 -39.25 -4.03
CA GLN A 61 19.85 -38.71 -5.30
C GLN A 61 18.69 -38.10 -6.11
N SER A 62 17.55 -38.77 -6.19
CA SER A 62 16.33 -38.24 -6.85
C SER A 62 15.81 -37.01 -6.14
N LEU A 63 15.71 -37.04 -4.80
CA LEU A 63 15.30 -35.89 -4.00
C LEU A 63 16.22 -34.67 -4.22
N LEU A 64 17.54 -34.89 -4.25
CA LEU A 64 18.48 -33.78 -4.49
C LEU A 64 18.31 -33.20 -5.89
N THR A 65 18.17 -34.03 -6.92
CA THR A 65 17.96 -33.59 -8.30
C THR A 65 16.67 -32.82 -8.44
N THR A 66 15.57 -33.37 -7.91
CA THR A 66 14.24 -32.73 -7.93
C THR A 66 14.26 -31.40 -7.17
N PHE A 67 14.97 -31.33 -6.05
CA PHE A 67 15.16 -30.10 -5.29
C PHE A 67 15.91 -29.03 -6.11
N LEU A 68 17.03 -29.41 -6.74
CA LEU A 68 17.83 -28.48 -7.54
C LEU A 68 17.03 -27.94 -8.74
N VAL A 69 16.31 -28.81 -9.46
CA VAL A 69 15.46 -28.41 -10.58
C VAL A 69 14.34 -27.50 -10.09
N SER A 70 13.62 -27.90 -9.03
CA SER A 70 12.57 -27.07 -8.41
C SER A 70 13.09 -25.71 -7.94
N ALA A 71 14.33 -25.66 -7.43
CA ALA A 71 14.98 -24.42 -7.04
C ALA A 71 15.24 -23.52 -8.26
N LEU A 72 15.77 -24.06 -9.36
CA LEU A 72 16.01 -23.31 -10.59
C LEU A 72 14.72 -22.63 -11.09
N TYR A 73 13.60 -23.37 -11.14
CA TYR A 73 12.31 -22.81 -11.54
C TYR A 73 11.79 -21.77 -10.53
N SER A 74 11.80 -22.08 -9.24
CA SER A 74 11.25 -21.20 -8.20
C SER A 74 12.03 -19.90 -8.11
N TYR A 75 13.34 -19.94 -8.12
CA TYR A 75 14.17 -18.73 -8.06
C TYR A 75 14.26 -18.02 -9.41
N GLY A 76 14.42 -18.73 -10.52
CA GLY A 76 14.45 -18.13 -11.85
C GLY A 76 13.16 -17.36 -12.15
N ILE A 77 12.00 -17.98 -11.94
CA ILE A 77 10.72 -17.37 -12.23
C ILE A 77 10.30 -16.40 -11.09
N GLY A 78 10.40 -16.82 -9.84
CA GLY A 78 9.90 -16.05 -8.69
C GLY A 78 10.66 -14.75 -8.47
N PHE A 79 12.00 -14.82 -8.50
CA PHE A 79 12.84 -13.63 -8.28
C PHE A 79 12.70 -12.61 -9.40
N GLY A 80 12.73 -13.06 -10.66
CA GLY A 80 12.62 -12.18 -11.81
C GLY A 80 11.24 -11.53 -11.92
N ASN A 81 10.16 -12.29 -11.73
CA ASN A 81 8.81 -11.72 -11.67
C ASN A 81 8.64 -10.78 -10.47
N GLY A 82 9.29 -11.05 -9.33
CA GLY A 82 9.35 -10.14 -8.20
C GLY A 82 9.99 -8.79 -8.56
N LEU A 83 11.15 -8.81 -9.23
CA LEU A 83 11.82 -7.60 -9.71
C LEU A 83 10.97 -6.82 -10.73
N ILE A 84 10.33 -7.51 -11.66
CA ILE A 84 9.41 -6.90 -12.62
C ILE A 84 8.26 -6.19 -11.88
N ASN A 85 7.65 -6.85 -10.90
CA ASN A 85 6.61 -6.25 -10.08
C ASN A 85 7.09 -4.99 -9.36
N ASP A 86 8.26 -5.04 -8.72
CA ASP A 86 8.82 -3.89 -8.02
C ASP A 86 9.07 -2.69 -8.95
N ILE A 87 9.55 -2.94 -10.18
CA ILE A 87 9.76 -1.91 -11.19
C ILE A 87 8.41 -1.31 -11.62
N LEU A 88 7.43 -2.16 -11.88
CA LEU A 88 6.10 -1.74 -12.28
C LEU A 88 5.37 -0.97 -11.17
N ASP A 89 5.52 -1.38 -9.91
CA ASP A 89 4.93 -0.72 -8.74
C ASP A 89 5.52 0.68 -8.50
N ARG A 90 6.78 0.89 -8.89
CA ARG A 90 7.40 2.22 -8.84
C ARG A 90 6.94 3.14 -9.96
N ARG A 91 6.54 2.58 -11.10
CA ARG A 91 6.17 3.33 -12.31
C ARG A 91 4.69 3.66 -12.38
N TRP A 92 3.82 2.75 -11.97
CA TRP A 92 2.36 2.88 -12.04
C TRP A 92 1.71 2.63 -10.69
N ASN A 93 0.89 3.60 -10.26
CA ASN A 93 0.12 3.48 -9.02
C ASN A 93 -1.08 2.54 -9.24
N TRP A 94 -1.26 1.58 -8.32
CA TRP A 94 -2.35 0.62 -8.36
C TRP A 94 -3.75 1.24 -8.32
N LEU A 95 -3.92 2.43 -7.70
CA LEU A 95 -5.22 3.09 -7.59
C LEU A 95 -5.57 3.94 -8.80
N GLU A 96 -4.58 4.65 -9.36
CA GLU A 96 -4.83 5.62 -10.42
C GLU A 96 -4.74 4.99 -11.82
N GLN A 97 -3.91 3.97 -11.99
CA GLN A 97 -3.57 3.40 -13.30
C GLN A 97 -3.67 1.86 -13.31
N THR A 98 -4.68 1.31 -12.64
CA THR A 98 -4.91 -0.13 -12.49
C THR A 98 -4.85 -0.89 -13.81
N ASN A 99 -5.54 -0.41 -14.86
CA ASN A 99 -5.61 -1.08 -16.15
C ASN A 99 -4.23 -1.19 -16.82
N LEU A 100 -3.49 -0.07 -16.88
CA LEU A 100 -2.13 -0.07 -17.44
C LEU A 100 -1.21 -0.99 -16.66
N ARG A 101 -1.28 -0.95 -15.33
CA ARG A 101 -0.47 -1.80 -14.46
C ARG A 101 -0.75 -3.30 -14.69
N VAL A 102 -2.01 -3.68 -14.86
CA VAL A 102 -2.40 -5.07 -15.15
C VAL A 102 -1.91 -5.50 -16.53
N TYR A 103 -2.17 -4.71 -17.59
CA TYR A 103 -1.74 -5.05 -18.96
C TYR A 103 -0.22 -5.19 -19.06
N PHE A 104 0.54 -4.22 -18.57
CA PHE A 104 2.00 -4.30 -18.56
C PHE A 104 2.53 -5.41 -17.66
N GLY A 105 1.84 -5.68 -16.54
CA GLY A 105 2.17 -6.79 -15.66
C GLY A 105 2.07 -8.14 -16.36
N ILE A 106 0.95 -8.41 -17.01
CA ILE A 106 0.73 -9.66 -17.78
C ILE A 106 1.76 -9.76 -18.92
N PHE A 107 1.92 -8.70 -19.71
CA PHE A 107 2.85 -8.67 -20.84
C PHE A 107 4.30 -8.95 -20.40
N CYS A 108 4.81 -8.23 -19.40
CA CYS A 108 6.16 -8.42 -18.88
C CYS A 108 6.34 -9.80 -18.26
N THR A 109 5.32 -10.32 -17.56
CA THR A 109 5.37 -11.67 -16.98
C THR A 109 5.50 -12.74 -18.05
N ILE A 110 4.73 -12.67 -19.14
CA ILE A 110 4.82 -13.62 -20.26
C ILE A 110 6.19 -13.50 -20.94
N LEU A 111 6.59 -12.26 -21.28
CA LEU A 111 7.85 -11.97 -21.97
C LEU A 111 9.07 -12.45 -21.19
N TYR A 112 9.02 -12.43 -19.86
CA TYR A 112 10.08 -12.93 -19.00
C TYR A 112 9.99 -14.44 -18.74
N THR A 113 8.80 -14.93 -18.37
CA THR A 113 8.63 -16.31 -17.90
C THR A 113 8.88 -17.33 -19.01
N VAL A 114 8.41 -17.07 -20.24
CA VAL A 114 8.56 -18.03 -21.35
C VAL A 114 10.03 -18.30 -21.69
N PRO A 115 10.90 -17.29 -21.94
CA PRO A 115 12.32 -17.53 -22.19
C PRO A 115 13.05 -18.17 -21.00
N VAL A 116 12.70 -17.80 -19.79
CA VAL A 116 13.32 -18.36 -18.57
C VAL A 116 12.98 -19.85 -18.42
N VAL A 117 11.72 -20.22 -18.61
CA VAL A 117 11.31 -21.65 -18.58
C VAL A 117 12.03 -22.45 -19.65
N LEU A 118 12.01 -21.98 -20.91
CA LEU A 118 12.72 -22.67 -21.99
C LEU A 118 14.23 -22.78 -21.73
N GLY A 119 14.85 -21.75 -21.15
CA GLY A 119 16.25 -21.78 -20.75
C GLY A 119 16.54 -22.80 -19.65
N ILE A 120 15.68 -22.90 -18.64
CA ILE A 120 15.79 -23.90 -17.57
C ILE A 120 15.55 -25.30 -18.11
N ASP A 121 14.55 -25.49 -18.99
CA ASP A 121 14.28 -26.75 -19.67
C ASP A 121 15.50 -27.19 -20.48
N TYR A 122 16.07 -26.28 -21.28
CA TYR A 122 17.27 -26.56 -22.06
C TYR A 122 18.42 -26.99 -21.17
N LEU A 123 18.67 -26.27 -20.08
CA LEU A 123 19.72 -26.59 -19.12
C LEU A 123 19.47 -27.94 -18.46
N THR A 124 18.24 -28.25 -18.09
CA THR A 124 17.86 -29.49 -17.41
C THR A 124 17.93 -30.70 -18.35
N PHE A 125 17.34 -30.62 -19.55
CA PHE A 125 17.21 -31.77 -20.45
C PHE A 125 18.44 -31.95 -21.32
N VAL A 126 18.98 -30.89 -21.93
CA VAL A 126 20.09 -30.98 -22.86
C VAL A 126 21.44 -31.07 -22.13
N VAL A 127 21.66 -30.16 -21.15
CA VAL A 127 22.96 -30.11 -20.49
C VAL A 127 23.11 -31.19 -19.41
N PHE A 128 22.14 -31.30 -18.48
CA PHE A 128 22.25 -32.24 -17.38
C PHE A 128 21.85 -33.68 -17.75
N GLN A 129 20.75 -33.86 -18.50
CA GLN A 129 20.28 -35.19 -18.92
C GLN A 129 20.90 -35.65 -20.24
N LYS A 130 21.70 -34.78 -20.90
CA LYS A 130 22.39 -35.09 -22.18
C LYS A 130 21.45 -35.49 -23.30
N LEU A 131 20.25 -34.94 -23.33
CA LEU A 131 19.30 -35.12 -24.43
C LEU A 131 19.86 -34.47 -25.70
N GLU A 132 19.69 -35.08 -26.84
CA GLU A 132 20.09 -34.45 -28.12
C GLU A 132 19.26 -33.22 -28.39
N VAL A 133 19.87 -32.17 -28.96
CA VAL A 133 19.19 -30.91 -29.27
C VAL A 133 18.01 -31.11 -30.23
N SER A 134 18.11 -32.07 -31.15
CA SER A 134 17.04 -32.49 -32.07
C SER A 134 15.81 -32.96 -31.31
N GLU A 135 15.99 -33.74 -30.24
CA GLU A 135 14.92 -34.27 -29.40
C GLU A 135 14.25 -33.18 -28.54
N PHE A 136 15.00 -32.15 -28.17
CA PHE A 136 14.46 -31.04 -27.39
C PHE A 136 13.29 -30.31 -28.09
N PHE A 137 13.31 -30.26 -29.43
CA PHE A 137 12.27 -29.67 -30.26
C PHE A 137 11.24 -30.70 -30.78
N ASN A 138 11.29 -31.93 -30.36
CA ASN A 138 10.34 -32.97 -30.76
C ASN A 138 8.95 -32.69 -30.15
N ASN A 139 7.88 -33.11 -30.85
CA ASN A 139 6.49 -32.94 -30.43
C ASN A 139 6.23 -33.40 -28.99
N ARG A 140 6.85 -34.45 -28.52
CA ARG A 140 6.73 -34.93 -27.13
C ARG A 140 7.26 -33.90 -26.15
N MET A 141 8.44 -33.31 -26.40
CA MET A 141 9.05 -32.31 -25.53
C MET A 141 8.33 -30.98 -25.58
N VAL A 142 7.72 -30.60 -26.70
CA VAL A 142 6.87 -29.42 -26.80
C VAL A 142 5.73 -29.47 -25.76
N TRP A 143 5.07 -30.61 -25.56
CA TRP A 143 4.05 -30.77 -24.53
C TRP A 143 4.62 -30.61 -23.11
N VAL A 144 5.85 -31.10 -22.87
CA VAL A 144 6.54 -30.91 -21.58
C VAL A 144 6.83 -29.43 -21.33
N HIS A 145 7.36 -28.73 -22.32
CA HIS A 145 7.63 -27.28 -22.22
C HIS A 145 6.33 -26.51 -22.00
N MET A 146 5.27 -26.80 -22.75
CA MET A 146 3.95 -26.19 -22.56
C MET A 146 3.41 -26.40 -21.15
N PHE A 147 3.55 -27.61 -20.61
CA PHE A 147 3.16 -27.91 -19.23
C PHE A 147 3.88 -27.01 -18.22
N TYR A 148 5.24 -26.90 -18.31
CA TYR A 148 6.02 -26.05 -17.41
C TYR A 148 5.70 -24.56 -17.60
N ILE A 149 5.50 -24.10 -18.83
CA ILE A 149 5.08 -22.72 -19.12
C ILE A 149 3.72 -22.41 -18.49
N ILE A 150 2.72 -23.27 -18.71
CA ILE A 150 1.36 -23.07 -18.15
C ILE A 150 1.40 -23.08 -16.62
N LEU A 151 2.11 -24.02 -16.02
CA LEU A 151 2.27 -24.13 -14.58
C LEU A 151 2.95 -22.86 -14.01
N SER A 152 4.02 -22.42 -14.66
CA SER A 152 4.79 -21.24 -14.25
C SER A 152 3.98 -19.94 -14.37
N LEU A 153 3.22 -19.80 -15.47
CA LEU A 153 2.31 -18.66 -15.66
C LEU A 153 1.16 -18.70 -14.64
N GLY A 154 0.64 -19.88 -14.31
CA GLY A 154 -0.38 -20.05 -13.27
C GLY A 154 0.12 -19.57 -11.90
N VAL A 155 1.30 -20.02 -11.47
CA VAL A 155 1.94 -19.61 -10.23
C VAL A 155 2.23 -18.09 -10.24
N SER A 156 2.78 -17.58 -11.34
CA SER A 156 3.08 -16.15 -11.48
C SER A 156 1.80 -15.29 -11.39
N THR A 157 0.73 -15.72 -12.07
CA THR A 157 -0.57 -15.03 -12.02
C THR A 157 -1.14 -15.03 -10.61
N PHE A 158 -1.05 -16.15 -9.89
CA PHE A 158 -1.49 -16.24 -8.49
C PHE A 158 -0.70 -15.28 -7.58
N MET A 159 0.63 -15.22 -7.76
CA MET A 159 1.48 -14.30 -7.00
C MET A 159 1.17 -12.83 -7.31
N HIS A 160 0.90 -12.51 -8.57
CA HIS A 160 0.46 -11.16 -8.97
C HIS A 160 -0.89 -10.80 -8.38
N ALA A 161 -1.89 -11.70 -8.45
CA ALA A 161 -3.21 -11.48 -7.86
C ALA A 161 -3.13 -11.26 -6.34
N ARG A 162 -2.30 -12.04 -5.64
CA ARG A 162 -2.04 -11.86 -4.21
C ARG A 162 -1.40 -10.49 -3.92
N SER A 163 -0.38 -10.10 -4.67
CA SER A 163 0.28 -8.80 -4.53
C SER A 163 -0.70 -7.65 -4.76
N PHE A 164 -1.51 -7.73 -5.81
CA PHE A 164 -2.58 -6.78 -6.09
C PHE A 164 -3.54 -6.64 -4.92
N MET A 165 -4.06 -7.76 -4.41
CA MET A 165 -5.02 -7.75 -3.29
C MET A 165 -4.43 -7.12 -2.03
N LEU A 166 -3.16 -7.40 -1.70
CA LEU A 166 -2.48 -6.82 -0.55
C LEU A 166 -2.29 -5.31 -0.70
N ASN A 167 -1.84 -4.86 -1.86
CA ASN A 167 -1.63 -3.44 -2.15
C ASN A 167 -2.95 -2.67 -2.17
N TRP A 168 -3.98 -3.22 -2.80
CA TRP A 168 -5.32 -2.64 -2.82
C TRP A 168 -5.91 -2.51 -1.40
N LYS A 169 -5.77 -3.54 -0.58
CA LYS A 169 -6.23 -3.50 0.82
C LYS A 169 -5.49 -2.45 1.65
N GLN A 170 -4.20 -2.25 1.43
CA GLN A 170 -3.42 -1.21 2.11
C GLN A 170 -3.85 0.19 1.65
N ALA A 171 -4.04 0.38 0.36
CA ALA A 171 -4.47 1.64 -0.22
C ALA A 171 -5.88 2.03 0.24
N SER A 172 -6.82 1.10 0.22
CA SER A 172 -8.18 1.31 0.74
C SER A 172 -8.21 1.65 2.23
N LYS A 173 -7.38 0.99 3.04
CA LYS A 173 -7.26 1.34 4.48
C LYS A 173 -6.72 2.76 4.68
N LYS A 174 -5.76 3.19 3.86
CA LYS A 174 -5.19 4.54 3.93
C LYS A 174 -6.26 5.59 3.59
N GLU A 175 -7.01 5.38 2.53
CA GLU A 175 -8.11 6.27 2.12
C GLU A 175 -9.18 6.42 3.21
N VAL A 176 -9.64 5.30 3.77
CA VAL A 176 -10.61 5.31 4.89
C VAL A 176 -10.06 6.05 6.10
N PHE A 177 -8.76 5.90 6.41
CA PHE A 177 -8.12 6.62 7.51
C PHE A 177 -8.06 8.13 7.25
N GLU A 178 -7.69 8.56 6.04
CA GLU A 178 -7.68 9.97 5.63
C GLU A 178 -9.08 10.60 5.71
N GLN A 179 -10.11 9.89 5.25
CA GLN A 179 -11.50 10.34 5.38
C GLN A 179 -11.94 10.50 6.84
N LYS A 180 -11.53 9.57 7.73
CA LYS A 180 -11.81 9.69 9.17
C LYS A 180 -11.13 10.91 9.80
N ILE A 181 -9.90 11.23 9.40
CA ILE A 181 -9.20 12.43 9.88
C ILE A 181 -9.96 13.69 9.42
N ILE A 182 -10.32 13.76 8.15
CA ILE A 182 -11.08 14.90 7.61
C ILE A 182 -12.41 15.07 8.35
N ALA A 183 -13.18 14.00 8.51
CA ALA A 183 -14.45 14.03 9.24
C ALA A 183 -14.27 14.43 10.70
N GLY A 184 -13.25 13.87 11.39
CA GLY A 184 -12.93 14.23 12.77
C GLY A 184 -12.53 15.69 12.93
N THR A 185 -11.73 16.21 12.00
CA THR A 185 -11.33 17.63 11.99
C THR A 185 -12.53 18.56 11.75
N ALA A 186 -13.42 18.18 10.83
CA ALA A 186 -14.66 18.93 10.58
C ALA A 186 -15.56 18.94 11.81
N SER A 187 -15.75 17.79 12.48
CA SER A 187 -16.53 17.69 13.72
C SER A 187 -15.93 18.53 14.86
N ALA A 188 -14.60 18.46 15.05
CA ALA A 188 -13.93 19.27 16.06
C ALA A 188 -14.06 20.77 15.79
N LYS A 189 -13.93 21.19 14.53
CA LYS A 189 -14.18 22.59 14.13
C LYS A 189 -15.62 23.00 14.39
N PHE A 190 -16.60 22.14 14.08
CA PHE A 190 -18.00 22.40 14.35
C PHE A 190 -18.29 22.53 15.85
N GLU A 191 -17.72 21.66 16.67
CA GLU A 191 -17.87 21.71 18.13
C GLU A 191 -17.24 22.97 18.74
N THR A 192 -16.04 23.33 18.26
CA THR A 192 -15.40 24.60 18.64
C THR A 192 -16.30 25.78 18.26
N LEU A 193 -16.89 25.73 17.06
CA LEU A 193 -17.81 26.77 16.58
C LEU A 193 -19.07 26.88 17.45
N LYS A 194 -19.67 25.73 17.77
CA LYS A 194 -20.85 25.67 18.65
C LYS A 194 -20.58 26.22 20.06
N ASN A 195 -19.38 25.89 20.60
CA ASN A 195 -19.00 26.32 21.96
C ASN A 195 -18.58 27.81 22.04
N GLN A 196 -18.33 28.48 20.93
CA GLN A 196 -18.02 29.91 20.88
C GLN A 196 -19.24 30.82 21.12
N ILE A 197 -20.43 30.29 20.94
CA ILE A 197 -21.66 30.96 21.41
C ILE A 197 -21.95 30.35 22.78
N ASP A 198 -21.66 31.06 23.85
CA ASP A 198 -22.00 30.62 25.20
C ASP A 198 -23.56 30.48 25.30
N PRO A 199 -24.10 29.25 25.31
CA PRO A 199 -25.56 29.07 25.33
C PRO A 199 -26.17 29.63 26.61
N HIS A 200 -25.45 29.58 27.71
CA HIS A 200 -25.89 30.09 29.00
C HIS A 200 -26.00 31.62 28.96
N PHE A 201 -25.03 32.33 28.37
CA PHE A 201 -25.11 33.78 28.17
C PHE A 201 -26.27 34.14 27.27
N LEU A 202 -26.55 33.39 26.20
CA LEU A 202 -27.67 33.61 25.31
C LEU A 202 -29.02 33.46 26.04
N PHE A 203 -29.21 32.35 26.78
CA PHE A 203 -30.45 32.12 27.53
C PHE A 203 -30.65 33.16 28.62
N ASN A 204 -29.62 33.53 29.35
CA ASN A 204 -29.72 34.57 30.37
C ASN A 204 -30.05 35.94 29.75
N SER A 205 -29.45 36.28 28.62
CA SER A 205 -29.76 37.53 27.92
C SER A 205 -31.19 37.57 27.41
N LEU A 206 -31.75 36.44 26.91
CA LEU A 206 -33.13 36.34 26.49
C LEU A 206 -34.11 36.45 27.67
N ASN A 207 -33.76 35.87 28.82
CA ASN A 207 -34.58 36.00 30.03
C ASN A 207 -34.66 37.47 30.50
N VAL A 208 -33.51 38.16 30.54
CA VAL A 208 -33.46 39.59 30.88
C VAL A 208 -34.25 40.44 29.88
N LEU A 209 -34.12 40.12 28.59
CA LEU A 209 -34.92 40.81 27.54
C LEU A 209 -36.40 40.59 27.74
N SER A 210 -36.85 39.39 28.08
CA SER A 210 -38.25 39.06 28.32
C SER A 210 -38.81 39.89 29.47
N SER A 211 -38.11 40.04 30.60
CA SER A 211 -38.53 40.89 31.71
C SER A 211 -38.56 42.38 31.32
N LEU A 212 -37.56 42.85 30.56
CA LEU A 212 -37.51 44.27 30.14
C LEU A 212 -38.63 44.65 29.17
N ILE A 213 -39.15 43.72 28.35
CA ILE A 213 -40.28 43.98 27.44
C ILE A 213 -41.53 44.37 28.23
N GLU A 214 -41.75 43.73 29.37
CA GLU A 214 -42.94 44.03 30.22
C GLU A 214 -42.71 45.27 31.09
N GLU A 215 -41.53 45.48 31.63
CA GLU A 215 -41.23 46.55 32.57
C GLU A 215 -40.91 47.90 31.89
N ASN A 216 -40.05 47.83 30.81
CA ASN A 216 -39.58 49.05 30.14
C ASN A 216 -39.20 48.74 28.67
N PRO A 217 -40.11 48.93 27.71
CA PRO A 217 -39.89 48.65 26.29
C PRO A 217 -38.71 49.42 25.67
N ASP A 218 -38.45 50.65 26.09
CA ASP A 218 -37.34 51.44 25.55
C ASP A 218 -35.97 50.84 25.96
N ASN A 219 -35.87 50.37 27.20
CA ASN A 219 -34.69 49.69 27.66
C ASN A 219 -34.54 48.31 26.99
N ALA A 220 -35.62 47.58 26.71
CA ALA A 220 -35.60 46.34 25.94
C ALA A 220 -35.01 46.54 24.54
N GLN A 221 -35.38 47.62 23.85
CA GLN A 221 -34.84 47.96 22.54
C GLN A 221 -33.35 48.30 22.59
N ARG A 222 -32.90 49.08 23.58
CA ARG A 222 -31.48 49.40 23.79
C ARG A 222 -30.66 48.13 24.10
N PHE A 223 -31.18 47.25 24.94
CA PHE A 223 -30.56 45.98 25.30
C PHE A 223 -30.43 45.09 24.08
N THR A 224 -31.47 44.92 23.27
CA THR A 224 -31.43 44.13 22.02
C THR A 224 -30.40 44.67 21.04
N THR A 225 -30.32 46.00 20.89
CA THR A 225 -29.35 46.66 20.02
C THR A 225 -27.92 46.39 20.50
N SER A 226 -27.66 46.45 21.80
CA SER A 226 -26.35 46.17 22.39
C SER A 226 -25.98 44.72 22.29
N LEU A 227 -26.91 43.81 22.53
CA LEU A 227 -26.72 42.37 22.39
C LEU A 227 -26.35 41.99 20.93
N SER A 228 -27.07 42.57 19.95
CA SER A 228 -26.78 42.39 18.53
C SER A 228 -25.38 42.85 18.15
N LYS A 229 -24.91 43.99 18.70
CA LYS A 229 -23.52 44.48 18.47
C LYS A 229 -22.48 43.52 19.04
N ILE A 230 -22.71 42.99 20.26
CA ILE A 230 -21.77 42.02 20.89
C ILE A 230 -21.68 40.74 20.05
N TYR A 231 -22.81 40.17 19.64
CA TYR A 231 -22.82 38.98 18.81
C TYR A 231 -22.17 39.20 17.45
N ARG A 232 -22.42 40.35 16.79
CA ARG A 232 -21.74 40.70 15.54
C ARG A 232 -20.25 40.79 15.75
N TYR A 233 -19.77 41.46 16.80
CA TYR A 233 -18.34 41.58 17.10
C TYR A 233 -17.70 40.21 17.34
N VAL A 234 -18.32 39.31 18.11
CA VAL A 234 -17.83 37.96 18.35
C VAL A 234 -17.74 37.15 17.06
N LEU A 235 -18.71 37.28 16.16
CA LEU A 235 -18.72 36.61 14.86
C LEU A 235 -17.68 37.17 13.89
N GLU A 236 -17.51 38.49 13.84
CA GLU A 236 -16.52 39.17 12.95
C GLU A 236 -15.06 38.96 13.40
N GLN A 237 -14.76 38.91 14.70
CA GLN A 237 -13.41 38.62 15.20
C GLN A 237 -12.94 37.19 14.85
N LYS A 238 -13.86 36.27 14.73
CA LYS A 238 -13.66 34.89 14.41
C LYS A 238 -13.12 34.67 12.99
N ASP A 239 -13.61 35.45 12.03
CA ASP A 239 -13.14 35.33 10.63
C ASP A 239 -11.69 35.81 10.47
N LYS A 240 -11.15 36.56 11.44
CA LYS A 240 -9.76 37.06 11.47
C LYS A 240 -8.77 36.09 12.13
N GLU A 241 -9.20 35.18 13.00
CA GLU A 241 -8.33 34.18 13.64
C GLU A 241 -8.17 32.90 12.78
N LEU A 242 -8.96 32.75 11.70
CA LEU A 242 -8.93 31.60 10.80
C LEU A 242 -8.03 31.79 9.56
N VAL A 243 -7.32 32.94 9.46
CA VAL A 243 -6.30 33.21 8.46
C VAL A 243 -4.92 33.10 9.10
#